data_314d67fed867ed8df215d6310fee0b38
#
_entry.id   314d67fed867ed8df215d6310fee0b38
#
_cell.length_a   1.000
_cell.length_b   1.000
_cell.length_c   1.000
_cell.angle_alpha   90.00
_cell.angle_beta   90.00
_cell.angle_gamma   90.00
#
_symmetry.space_group_name_H-M   'P 1'
#
loop_
_entity.id
_entity.type
_entity.pdbx_description
1 polymer ?
#
loop_
_entity_poly.entity_id
_entity_poly.type
_entity_poly.pdbx_seq_one_letter_code
_entity_poly.pdbx_strand_id
1 'polypeptide(L)'
;MTHQHLKEAVDSHFETIQSELEHLAAIPSVSAAGFDPESVRESAEYVANLLRKAGFPDVRILGPPGAHPAVYASYPAPEGAPTVLLYAHHDVQPAGEGWNSPPFEPIERNGRVYARGIADDKSGVLMHVGAMLAHGGTPPVGVKVIIEGEEEIGSLHLEDFL
;
A
#
# COMPACT_ATOMS: atom_id res chain seq x y z
N MET A 1 6.85 1.79 24.27
CA MET A 1 5.46 2.30 24.12
C MET A 1 4.49 1.26 24.66
N THR A 2 3.39 1.68 25.29
CA THR A 2 2.32 0.76 25.71
C THR A 2 1.35 0.55 24.55
N HIS A 3 0.60 -0.56 24.55
CA HIS A 3 -0.46 -0.80 23.56
C HIS A 3 -1.49 0.33 23.49
N GLN A 4 -1.84 0.94 24.62
CA GLN A 4 -2.77 2.06 24.68
C GLN A 4 -2.25 3.29 23.92
N HIS A 5 -0.96 3.61 24.09
CA HIS A 5 -0.34 4.74 23.37
C HIS A 5 -0.31 4.54 21.85
N LEU A 6 0.00 3.31 21.39
CA LEU A 6 -0.04 2.99 19.96
C LEU A 6 -1.46 3.10 19.40
N LYS A 7 -2.47 2.63 20.16
CA LYS A 7 -3.87 2.76 19.74
C LYS A 7 -4.27 4.24 19.60
N GLU A 8 -3.95 5.08 20.57
CA GLU A 8 -4.24 6.52 20.51
C GLU A 8 -3.52 7.18 19.32
N ALA A 9 -2.28 6.77 19.01
CA ALA A 9 -1.56 7.25 17.85
C ALA A 9 -2.24 6.84 16.53
N VAL A 10 -2.69 5.58 16.41
CA VAL A 10 -3.47 5.14 15.23
C VAL A 10 -4.76 5.93 15.11
N ASP A 11 -5.51 6.07 16.22
CA ASP A 11 -6.78 6.82 16.21
C ASP A 11 -6.57 8.28 15.77
N SER A 12 -5.45 8.90 16.14
CA SER A 12 -5.12 10.29 15.73
C SER A 12 -4.78 10.45 14.25
N HIS A 13 -4.36 9.38 13.57
CA HIS A 13 -4.05 9.37 12.15
C HIS A 13 -5.18 8.80 11.28
N PHE A 14 -6.25 8.28 11.90
CA PHE A 14 -7.25 7.47 11.19
C PHE A 14 -7.91 8.20 10.01
N GLU A 15 -8.33 9.45 10.19
CA GLU A 15 -8.97 10.24 9.12
C GLU A 15 -8.01 10.46 7.94
N THR A 16 -6.73 10.72 8.23
CA THR A 16 -5.70 10.87 7.18
C THR A 16 -5.48 9.54 6.45
N ILE A 17 -5.35 8.43 7.18
CA ILE A 17 -5.16 7.10 6.61
C ILE A 17 -6.35 6.71 5.73
N GLN A 18 -7.58 6.96 6.18
CA GLN A 18 -8.77 6.70 5.39
C GLN A 18 -8.79 7.54 4.11
N SER A 19 -8.52 8.84 4.19
CA SER A 19 -8.48 9.72 3.02
C SER A 19 -7.40 9.28 2.01
N GLU A 20 -6.21 8.91 2.47
CA GLU A 20 -5.14 8.41 1.58
C GLU A 20 -5.50 7.04 0.97
N LEU A 21 -6.23 6.18 1.70
CA LEU A 21 -6.76 4.92 1.16
C LEU A 21 -7.79 5.18 0.04
N GLU A 22 -8.71 6.11 0.24
CA GLU A 22 -9.70 6.48 -0.76
C GLU A 22 -9.03 7.05 -2.01
N HIS A 23 -8.03 7.91 -1.87
CA HIS A 23 -7.24 8.41 -3.01
C HIS A 23 -6.50 7.30 -3.75
N LEU A 24 -5.84 6.39 -3.03
CA LEU A 24 -5.16 5.25 -3.65
C LEU A 24 -6.16 4.32 -4.36
N ALA A 25 -7.34 4.07 -3.78
CA ALA A 25 -8.37 3.23 -4.37
C ALA A 25 -9.02 3.86 -5.62
N ALA A 26 -8.99 5.17 -5.75
CA ALA A 26 -9.46 5.87 -6.94
C ALA A 26 -8.57 5.67 -8.18
N ILE A 27 -7.31 5.25 -7.99
CA ILE A 27 -6.40 4.90 -9.10
C ILE A 27 -6.76 3.51 -9.63
N PRO A 28 -7.20 3.37 -10.89
CA PRO A 28 -7.64 2.09 -11.46
C PRO A 28 -6.45 1.22 -11.91
N SER A 29 -5.59 0.83 -10.96
CA SER A 29 -4.34 0.10 -11.16
C SER A 29 -4.55 -1.37 -11.54
N VAL A 30 -5.30 -1.62 -12.60
CA VAL A 30 -5.58 -2.98 -13.09
C VAL A 30 -4.35 -3.51 -13.82
N SER A 31 -3.74 -4.58 -13.27
CA SER A 31 -2.53 -5.22 -13.82
C SER A 31 -2.80 -6.16 -15.00
N ALA A 32 -4.06 -6.57 -15.19
CA ALA A 32 -4.44 -7.50 -16.25
C ALA A 32 -4.17 -6.95 -17.65
N ALA A 33 -3.81 -7.85 -18.58
CA ALA A 33 -3.54 -7.49 -19.98
C ALA A 33 -4.74 -6.79 -20.64
N GLY A 34 -4.45 -5.75 -21.41
CA GLY A 34 -5.47 -4.94 -22.10
C GLY A 34 -5.96 -3.72 -21.32
N PHE A 35 -5.48 -3.52 -20.10
CA PHE A 35 -5.68 -2.30 -19.32
C PHE A 35 -4.48 -1.35 -19.43
N ASP A 36 -4.68 -0.08 -19.01
CA ASP A 36 -3.63 0.94 -19.08
C ASP A 36 -2.55 0.70 -18.01
N PRO A 37 -1.31 0.35 -18.39
CA PRO A 37 -0.23 0.13 -17.43
C PRO A 37 0.21 1.40 -16.69
N GLU A 38 -0.10 2.58 -17.23
CA GLU A 38 0.25 3.84 -16.54
C GLU A 38 -0.52 4.02 -15.23
N SER A 39 -1.75 3.46 -15.13
CA SER A 39 -2.49 3.46 -13.87
C SER A 39 -1.79 2.63 -12.78
N VAL A 40 -1.13 1.53 -13.14
CA VAL A 40 -0.33 0.75 -12.19
C VAL A 40 0.93 1.52 -11.79
N ARG A 41 1.56 2.25 -12.73
CA ARG A 41 2.71 3.11 -12.45
C ARG A 41 2.32 4.27 -11.51
N GLU A 42 1.21 4.94 -11.79
CA GLU A 42 0.67 6.02 -10.94
C GLU A 42 0.43 5.51 -9.51
N SER A 43 -0.16 4.32 -9.37
CA SER A 43 -0.39 3.68 -8.08
C SER A 43 0.94 3.42 -7.34
N ALA A 44 1.97 2.90 -8.02
CA ALA A 44 3.29 2.69 -7.43
C ALA A 44 3.94 4.00 -6.95
N GLU A 45 3.84 5.07 -7.74
CA GLU A 45 4.36 6.39 -7.36
C GLU A 45 3.62 6.96 -6.14
N TYR A 46 2.30 6.79 -6.10
CA TYR A 46 1.50 7.20 -4.95
C TYR A 46 1.92 6.44 -3.68
N VAL A 47 2.03 5.11 -3.75
CA VAL A 47 2.50 4.26 -2.65
C VAL A 47 3.90 4.67 -2.19
N ALA A 48 4.84 4.90 -3.12
CA ALA A 48 6.19 5.34 -2.78
C ALA A 48 6.18 6.68 -2.01
N ASN A 49 5.29 7.60 -2.38
CA ASN A 49 5.14 8.86 -1.68
C ASN A 49 4.54 8.70 -0.27
N LEU A 50 3.56 7.79 -0.10
CA LEU A 50 3.01 7.46 1.21
C LEU A 50 4.08 6.90 2.15
N LEU A 51 4.91 5.97 1.67
CA LEU A 51 5.99 5.38 2.46
C LEU A 51 7.06 6.42 2.85
N ARG A 52 7.41 7.35 1.95
CA ARG A 52 8.31 8.47 2.28
C ARG A 52 7.72 9.38 3.37
N LYS A 53 6.44 9.75 3.24
CA LYS A 53 5.72 10.55 4.25
C LYS A 53 5.64 9.83 5.61
N ALA A 54 5.55 8.48 5.60
CA ALA A 54 5.52 7.66 6.81
C ALA A 54 6.88 7.55 7.53
N GLY A 55 7.97 8.04 6.92
CA GLY A 55 9.28 8.12 7.55
C GLY A 55 10.29 7.05 7.09
N PHE A 56 10.03 6.32 6.01
CA PHE A 56 11.03 5.41 5.44
C PHE A 56 12.16 6.20 4.78
N PRO A 57 13.43 6.02 5.19
CA PRO A 57 14.58 6.75 4.65
C PRO A 57 15.02 6.24 3.26
N ASP A 58 14.70 5.00 2.90
CA ASP A 58 14.99 4.40 1.60
C ASP A 58 13.69 3.89 0.99
N VAL A 59 13.27 4.49 -0.13
CA VAL A 59 12.07 4.11 -0.87
C VAL A 59 12.40 4.10 -2.36
N ARG A 60 12.19 2.96 -3.02
CA ARG A 60 12.51 2.72 -4.43
C ARG A 60 11.31 2.14 -5.16
N ILE A 61 11.12 2.55 -6.39
CA ILE A 61 10.23 1.87 -7.34
C ILE A 61 11.10 0.92 -8.16
N LEU A 62 10.78 -0.35 -8.13
CA LEU A 62 11.47 -1.43 -8.81
C LEU A 62 10.61 -1.88 -9.99
N GLY A 63 11.23 -2.19 -11.12
CA GLY A 63 10.49 -2.66 -12.30
C GLY A 63 11.48 -3.21 -13.33
N PRO A 64 11.69 -4.53 -13.41
CA PRO A 64 12.39 -5.12 -14.52
C PRO A 64 11.64 -4.87 -15.84
N PRO A 65 12.32 -4.91 -16.99
CA PRO A 65 11.66 -4.70 -18.28
C PRO A 65 10.49 -5.67 -18.48
N GLY A 66 9.30 -5.13 -18.75
CA GLY A 66 8.09 -5.92 -18.99
C GLY A 66 7.22 -6.21 -17.76
N ALA A 67 7.71 -5.91 -16.55
CA ALA A 67 6.94 -6.04 -15.32
C ALA A 67 6.19 -4.75 -14.98
N HIS A 68 5.10 -4.90 -14.23
CA HIS A 68 4.53 -3.77 -13.49
C HIS A 68 5.44 -3.39 -12.31
N PRO A 69 5.49 -2.11 -11.92
CA PRO A 69 6.39 -1.67 -10.87
C PRO A 69 5.95 -2.19 -9.49
N ALA A 70 6.95 -2.59 -8.69
CA ALA A 70 6.81 -2.82 -7.25
C ALA A 70 7.46 -1.68 -6.46
N VAL A 71 7.03 -1.47 -5.23
CA VAL A 71 7.61 -0.48 -4.33
C VAL A 71 8.32 -1.19 -3.18
N TYR A 72 9.61 -0.91 -3.05
CA TYR A 72 10.41 -1.34 -1.91
C TYR A 72 10.64 -0.17 -0.97
N ALA A 73 10.58 -0.43 0.34
CA ALA A 73 11.03 0.52 1.33
C ALA A 73 11.79 -0.17 2.46
N SER A 74 12.71 0.55 3.11
CA SER A 74 13.42 0.03 4.27
C SER A 74 13.65 1.09 5.35
N TYR A 75 13.57 0.62 6.60
CA TYR A 75 13.98 1.33 7.80
C TYR A 75 15.00 0.46 8.55
N PRO A 76 16.21 1.00 8.90
CA PRO A 76 17.26 0.21 9.51
C PRO A 76 16.89 -0.26 10.92
N ALA A 77 17.27 -1.50 11.26
CA ALA A 77 17.07 -2.01 12.61
C ALA A 77 17.96 -1.26 13.62
N PRO A 78 17.43 -0.89 14.80
CA PRO A 78 18.27 -0.54 15.94
C PRO A 78 19.23 -1.68 16.27
N GLU A 79 20.34 -1.38 16.93
CA GLU A 79 21.32 -2.38 17.32
C GLU A 79 20.69 -3.53 18.14
N GLY A 80 20.90 -4.77 17.70
CA GLY A 80 20.35 -5.97 18.35
C GLY A 80 18.86 -6.22 18.09
N ALA A 81 18.15 -5.34 17.39
CA ALA A 81 16.74 -5.55 17.05
C ALA A 81 16.56 -6.40 15.78
N PRO A 82 15.49 -7.20 15.68
CA PRO A 82 15.17 -7.93 14.46
C PRO A 82 14.67 -7.00 13.37
N THR A 83 14.62 -7.53 12.13
CA THR A 83 13.93 -6.88 11.00
C THR A 83 12.70 -7.68 10.62
N VAL A 84 11.58 -7.01 10.39
CA VAL A 84 10.35 -7.60 9.85
C VAL A 84 10.21 -7.26 8.37
N LEU A 85 9.63 -8.18 7.61
CA LEU A 85 9.21 -7.93 6.24
C LEU A 85 7.68 -7.76 6.23
N LEU A 86 7.23 -6.65 5.65
CA LEU A 86 5.83 -6.34 5.43
C LEU A 86 5.54 -6.49 3.93
N TYR A 87 4.40 -7.06 3.60
CA TYR A 87 3.97 -7.31 2.24
C TYR A 87 2.55 -6.81 2.02
N ALA A 88 2.30 -6.27 0.85
CA ALA A 88 0.98 -5.94 0.31
C ALA A 88 1.10 -5.84 -1.23
N HIS A 89 -0.03 -5.60 -1.92
CA HIS A 89 -0.02 -5.26 -3.33
C HIS A 89 -0.88 -4.03 -3.63
N HIS A 90 -0.55 -3.33 -4.73
CA HIS A 90 -1.24 -2.10 -5.10
C HIS A 90 -2.01 -2.20 -6.42
N ASP A 91 -1.84 -3.31 -7.14
CA ASP A 91 -2.65 -3.63 -8.31
C ASP A 91 -4.01 -4.20 -7.91
N VAL A 92 -4.91 -4.27 -8.86
CA VAL A 92 -6.29 -4.72 -8.63
C VAL A 92 -6.82 -5.52 -9.80
N GLN A 93 -7.80 -6.40 -9.55
CA GLN A 93 -8.58 -7.06 -10.58
C GLN A 93 -9.43 -6.06 -11.39
N PRO A 94 -9.75 -6.37 -12.64
CA PRO A 94 -10.80 -5.68 -13.37
C PRO A 94 -12.07 -5.55 -12.54
N ALA A 95 -12.78 -4.44 -12.70
CA ALA A 95 -13.96 -4.16 -11.88
C ALA A 95 -15.03 -5.26 -11.96
N GLY A 96 -15.26 -5.82 -13.15
CA GLY A 96 -16.36 -6.76 -13.37
C GLY A 96 -17.73 -6.08 -13.32
N GLU A 97 -18.78 -6.88 -13.16
CA GLU A 97 -20.17 -6.42 -13.10
C GLU A 97 -20.71 -6.43 -11.66
N GLY A 98 -21.91 -5.87 -11.47
CA GLY A 98 -22.66 -5.95 -10.21
C GLY A 98 -22.37 -4.83 -9.20
N TRP A 99 -21.64 -3.79 -9.59
CA TRP A 99 -21.40 -2.63 -8.73
C TRP A 99 -22.63 -1.73 -8.62
N ASN A 100 -22.92 -1.26 -7.41
CA ASN A 100 -23.98 -0.27 -7.13
C ASN A 100 -23.48 1.19 -7.20
N SER A 101 -22.20 1.38 -7.50
CA SER A 101 -21.51 2.67 -7.66
C SER A 101 -20.31 2.47 -8.59
N PRO A 102 -19.75 3.53 -9.20
CA PRO A 102 -18.54 3.39 -10.00
C PRO A 102 -17.41 2.71 -9.19
N PRO A 103 -16.79 1.66 -9.72
CA PRO A 103 -15.89 0.79 -8.94
C PRO A 103 -14.61 1.49 -8.44
N PHE A 104 -14.17 2.55 -9.12
CA PHE A 104 -12.98 3.34 -8.77
C PHE A 104 -13.33 4.74 -8.20
N GLU A 105 -14.57 4.91 -7.74
CA GLU A 105 -15.02 6.08 -6.98
C GLU A 105 -15.37 5.63 -5.56
N PRO A 106 -14.43 5.73 -4.58
CA PRO A 106 -14.67 5.33 -3.20
C PRO A 106 -15.89 6.03 -2.61
N ILE A 107 -16.84 5.27 -2.12
CA ILE A 107 -18.07 5.80 -1.52
C ILE A 107 -18.28 5.20 -0.14
N GLU A 108 -18.38 6.06 0.86
CA GLU A 108 -18.76 5.64 2.21
C GLU A 108 -20.28 5.47 2.31
N ARG A 109 -20.70 4.32 2.84
CA ARG A 109 -22.09 4.00 3.18
C ARG A 109 -22.16 3.20 4.46
N ASN A 110 -22.88 3.70 5.45
CA ASN A 110 -23.08 3.02 6.73
C ASN A 110 -21.77 2.65 7.45
N GLY A 111 -20.78 3.54 7.47
CA GLY A 111 -19.48 3.34 8.09
C GLY A 111 -18.58 2.34 7.38
N ARG A 112 -18.83 2.08 6.09
CA ARG A 112 -17.99 1.24 5.22
C ARG A 112 -17.70 1.96 3.91
N VAL A 113 -16.46 1.88 3.45
CA VAL A 113 -16.05 2.40 2.13
C VAL A 113 -16.10 1.29 1.10
N TYR A 114 -16.69 1.57 -0.05
CA TYR A 114 -16.86 0.65 -1.16
C TYR A 114 -16.11 1.15 -2.39
N ALA A 115 -15.11 0.40 -2.84
CA ALA A 115 -14.39 0.58 -4.12
C ALA A 115 -13.65 -0.71 -4.49
N ARG A 116 -13.26 -0.88 -5.77
CA ARG A 116 -12.32 -1.93 -6.17
C ARG A 116 -10.96 -1.64 -5.53
N GLY A 117 -10.34 -2.69 -4.94
CA GLY A 117 -9.03 -2.57 -4.30
C GLY A 117 -9.04 -1.97 -2.89
N ILE A 118 -10.19 -1.49 -2.37
CA ILE A 118 -10.25 -0.86 -1.03
C ILE A 118 -9.87 -1.86 0.08
N ALA A 119 -10.27 -3.10 -0.03
CA ALA A 119 -9.98 -4.17 0.93
C ALA A 119 -8.90 -5.14 0.44
N ASP A 120 -8.77 -5.30 -0.85
CA ASP A 120 -7.84 -6.20 -1.52
C ASP A 120 -7.04 -5.45 -2.59
N ASP A 121 -5.80 -4.98 -2.29
CA ASP A 121 -5.17 -4.98 -0.96
C ASP A 121 -4.60 -3.59 -0.61
N LYS A 122 -5.18 -2.52 -1.18
CA LYS A 122 -4.73 -1.14 -0.88
C LYS A 122 -4.85 -0.80 0.60
N SER A 123 -5.78 -1.46 1.33
CA SER A 123 -5.85 -1.35 2.78
C SER A 123 -4.61 -1.92 3.48
N GLY A 124 -4.00 -2.99 2.96
CA GLY A 124 -2.74 -3.54 3.46
C GLY A 124 -1.61 -2.52 3.38
N VAL A 125 -1.51 -1.79 2.26
CA VAL A 125 -0.56 -0.67 2.11
C VAL A 125 -0.75 0.35 3.22
N LEU A 126 -1.99 0.80 3.44
CA LEU A 126 -2.28 1.83 4.45
C LEU A 126 -2.15 1.31 5.89
N MET A 127 -2.34 0.02 6.15
CA MET A 127 -2.01 -0.58 7.45
C MET A 127 -0.51 -0.47 7.74
N HIS A 128 0.37 -0.69 6.77
CA HIS A 128 1.82 -0.54 6.93
C HIS A 128 2.22 0.92 7.15
N VAL A 129 1.63 1.85 6.40
CA VAL A 129 1.80 3.29 6.58
C VAL A 129 1.35 3.71 8.00
N GLY A 130 0.16 3.27 8.42
CA GLY A 130 -0.40 3.57 9.74
C GLY A 130 0.46 3.03 10.89
N ALA A 131 1.03 1.84 10.74
CA ALA A 131 1.96 1.27 11.71
C ALA A 131 3.21 2.15 11.87
N MET A 132 3.80 2.63 10.77
CA MET A 132 4.94 3.55 10.82
C MET A 132 4.58 4.89 11.48
N LEU A 133 3.44 5.47 11.12
CA LEU A 133 2.95 6.73 11.70
C LEU A 133 2.69 6.59 13.21
N ALA A 134 2.13 5.46 13.67
CA ALA A 134 1.91 5.19 15.08
C ALA A 134 3.21 5.12 15.90
N HIS A 135 4.33 4.80 15.26
CA HIS A 135 5.66 4.85 15.84
C HIS A 135 6.39 6.19 15.60
N GLY A 136 5.70 7.20 15.08
CA GLY A 136 6.32 8.49 14.75
C GLY A 136 7.43 8.40 13.71
N GLY A 137 7.35 7.44 12.79
CA GLY A 137 8.36 7.14 11.78
C GLY A 137 9.63 6.46 12.30
N THR A 138 9.66 6.07 13.57
CA THR A 138 10.84 5.46 14.23
C THR A 138 10.45 4.15 14.96
N PRO A 139 10.23 3.06 14.22
CA PRO A 139 9.83 1.78 14.80
C PRO A 139 10.97 1.17 15.65
N PRO A 140 10.64 0.33 16.66
CA PRO A 140 11.64 -0.31 17.52
C PRO A 140 12.37 -1.50 16.87
N VAL A 141 12.08 -1.80 15.62
CA VAL A 141 12.64 -2.90 14.81
C VAL A 141 13.03 -2.38 13.44
N GLY A 142 13.88 -3.12 12.73
CA GLY A 142 14.06 -2.89 11.30
C GLY A 142 12.78 -3.26 10.55
N VAL A 143 12.46 -2.50 9.50
CA VAL A 143 11.30 -2.77 8.65
C VAL A 143 11.73 -2.79 7.20
N LYS A 144 11.36 -3.83 6.49
CA LYS A 144 11.39 -3.89 5.02
C LYS A 144 9.96 -4.02 4.52
N VAL A 145 9.65 -3.33 3.44
CA VAL A 145 8.33 -3.37 2.81
C VAL A 145 8.50 -3.73 1.35
N ILE A 146 7.66 -4.63 0.86
CA ILE A 146 7.49 -4.90 -0.57
C ILE A 146 6.00 -4.75 -0.87
N ILE A 147 5.68 -3.85 -1.78
CA ILE A 147 4.32 -3.66 -2.30
C ILE A 147 4.39 -3.92 -3.79
N GLU A 148 3.90 -5.08 -4.23
CA GLU A 148 3.96 -5.47 -5.64
C GLU A 148 2.79 -4.94 -6.47
N GLY A 149 2.98 -4.93 -7.80
CA GLY A 149 1.98 -4.48 -8.77
C GLY A 149 1.51 -5.59 -9.72
N GLU A 150 1.70 -6.87 -9.37
CA GLU A 150 1.38 -8.04 -10.20
C GLU A 150 0.71 -9.18 -9.43
N GLU A 151 0.27 -8.97 -8.19
CA GLU A 151 -0.35 -10.04 -7.40
C GLU A 151 -1.54 -10.64 -8.12
N GLU A 152 -2.38 -9.78 -8.67
CA GLU A 152 -3.65 -10.13 -9.31
C GLU A 152 -3.50 -10.82 -10.69
N ILE A 153 -2.26 -10.94 -11.17
CA ILE A 153 -1.89 -11.72 -12.35
C ILE A 153 -0.90 -12.85 -12.05
N GLY A 154 -0.66 -13.14 -10.76
CA GLY A 154 0.13 -14.28 -10.29
C GLY A 154 1.58 -13.98 -9.97
N SER A 155 1.93 -12.72 -9.66
CA SER A 155 3.27 -12.31 -9.16
C SER A 155 4.42 -12.76 -10.07
N LEU A 156 4.28 -12.54 -11.38
CA LEU A 156 5.15 -13.12 -12.41
C LEU A 156 6.64 -12.77 -12.24
N HIS A 157 6.92 -11.61 -11.66
CA HIS A 157 8.28 -11.10 -11.49
C HIS A 157 8.66 -10.88 -10.01
N LEU A 158 7.88 -11.40 -9.04
CA LEU A 158 8.15 -11.17 -7.62
C LEU A 158 9.56 -11.67 -7.21
N GLU A 159 10.02 -12.79 -7.75
CA GLU A 159 11.35 -13.34 -7.47
C GLU A 159 12.48 -12.39 -7.94
N ASP A 160 12.24 -11.57 -8.97
CA ASP A 160 13.22 -10.62 -9.49
C ASP A 160 13.42 -9.41 -8.55
N PHE A 161 12.51 -9.21 -7.59
CA PHE A 161 12.56 -8.12 -6.60
C PHE A 161 13.18 -8.57 -5.26
N LEU A 162 13.32 -9.87 -5.00
CA LEU A 162 13.81 -10.44 -3.75
C LEU A 162 15.30 -10.75 -3.81
#